data_8a193a28f39c8568c7aaaf010184a172
#
_entry.id   8a193a28f39c8568c7aaaf010184a172
#
_cell.length_a   1.000
_cell.length_b   1.000
_cell.length_c   1.000
_cell.angle_alpha   90.00
_cell.angle_beta   90.00
_cell.angle_gamma   90.00
#
_symmetry.space_group_name_H-M   'P 1'
#
loop_
_entity.id
_entity.type
_entity.pdbx_description
1 polymer ?
#
loop_
_entity_poly.entity_id
_entity_poly.type
_entity_poly.pdbx_seq_one_letter_code
_entity_poly.pdbx_strand_id
1 'polypeptide(L)'
;FFSGIMMPVMQFVGNLGYVMVALLGGVMVIKGKVAVGDIQAFFQYIRNFTQPIQQIAQVTNLLQSSAAAAERVFEFLDEEEEDQVAEHPVDISNIQGNVEARHVAFGYNPDRLIIHDFSGVVKAGQKVAIVGPTGAGKTTMIKLLMRFYDVNSGEILIDGHNVKDFNRSQLREMFGMVLQDTW
;
A
#
# COMPACT_ATOMS: atom_id res chain seq x y z
N PHE A 1 -6.38 -11.08 17.82
CA PHE A 1 -7.39 -11.98 18.45
C PHE A 1 -7.71 -11.55 19.89
N PHE A 2 -6.69 -11.17 20.69
CA PHE A 2 -6.88 -10.79 22.11
C PHE A 2 -7.60 -9.44 22.31
N SER A 3 -7.44 -8.47 21.41
CA SER A 3 -8.07 -7.16 21.56
C SER A 3 -9.61 -7.18 21.44
N GLY A 4 -10.16 -8.16 20.69
CA GLY A 4 -11.60 -8.31 20.56
C GLY A 4 -12.29 -8.89 21.81
N ILE A 5 -11.56 -9.62 22.66
CA ILE A 5 -12.10 -10.24 23.87
C ILE A 5 -12.08 -9.26 25.06
N MET A 6 -11.21 -8.27 25.03
CA MET A 6 -11.03 -7.30 26.13
C MET A 6 -12.33 -6.57 26.50
N MET A 7 -13.08 -6.09 25.50
CA MET A 7 -14.34 -5.36 25.72
C MET A 7 -15.43 -6.22 26.38
N PRO A 8 -15.74 -7.43 25.88
CA PRO A 8 -16.69 -8.34 26.57
C PRO A 8 -16.27 -8.68 28.00
N VAL A 9 -14.97 -8.92 28.23
CA VAL A 9 -14.46 -9.22 29.59
C VAL A 9 -14.65 -8.05 30.52
N MET A 10 -14.32 -6.83 30.08
CA MET A 10 -14.52 -5.61 30.90
C MET A 10 -15.99 -5.34 31.19
N GLN A 11 -16.89 -5.59 30.23
CA GLN A 11 -18.33 -5.50 30.46
C GLN A 11 -18.82 -6.54 31.48
N PHE A 12 -18.32 -7.78 31.36
CA PHE A 12 -18.66 -8.82 32.32
C PHE A 12 -18.23 -8.48 33.75
N VAL A 13 -17.00 -7.99 33.94
CA VAL A 13 -16.47 -7.54 35.23
C VAL A 13 -17.29 -6.37 35.76
N GLY A 14 -17.65 -5.39 34.93
CA GLY A 14 -18.52 -4.28 35.30
C GLY A 14 -19.91 -4.76 35.78
N ASN A 15 -20.53 -5.67 35.03
CA ASN A 15 -21.83 -6.22 35.38
C ASN A 15 -21.79 -7.04 36.71
N LEU A 16 -20.69 -7.77 36.95
CA LEU A 16 -20.48 -8.47 38.21
C LEU A 16 -20.41 -7.48 39.40
N GLY A 17 -19.74 -6.35 39.21
CA GLY A 17 -19.72 -5.23 40.17
C GLY A 17 -21.10 -4.69 40.47
N TYR A 18 -21.96 -4.50 39.47
CA TYR A 18 -23.36 -4.09 39.67
C TYR A 18 -24.15 -5.09 40.51
N VAL A 19 -24.02 -6.38 40.19
CA VAL A 19 -24.71 -7.42 40.94
C VAL A 19 -24.27 -7.44 42.41
N MET A 20 -22.97 -7.34 42.67
CA MET A 20 -22.43 -7.26 44.03
C MET A 20 -22.95 -6.04 44.81
N VAL A 21 -22.92 -4.85 44.21
CA VAL A 21 -23.44 -3.64 44.86
C VAL A 21 -24.95 -3.74 45.11
N ALA A 22 -25.73 -4.33 44.19
CA ALA A 22 -27.15 -4.54 44.35
C ALA A 22 -27.46 -5.49 45.53
N LEU A 23 -26.76 -6.61 45.60
CA LEU A 23 -26.98 -7.60 46.67
C LEU A 23 -26.54 -7.04 48.04
N LEU A 24 -25.30 -6.58 48.16
CA LEU A 24 -24.76 -6.07 49.43
C LEU A 24 -25.47 -4.81 49.88
N GLY A 25 -25.70 -3.87 48.95
CA GLY A 25 -26.42 -2.65 49.19
C GLY A 25 -27.86 -2.91 49.65
N GLY A 26 -28.58 -3.83 48.98
CA GLY A 26 -29.93 -4.23 49.38
C GLY A 26 -30.00 -4.78 50.80
N VAL A 27 -29.07 -5.65 51.19
CA VAL A 27 -28.95 -6.17 52.55
C VAL A 27 -28.69 -5.03 53.57
N MET A 28 -27.83 -4.07 53.19
CA MET A 28 -27.49 -2.92 54.06
C MET A 28 -28.67 -1.94 54.22
N VAL A 29 -29.47 -1.78 53.18
CA VAL A 29 -30.71 -0.98 53.25
C VAL A 29 -31.72 -1.62 54.19
N ILE A 30 -31.95 -2.92 54.10
CA ILE A 30 -32.86 -3.66 54.99
C ILE A 30 -32.41 -3.54 56.46
N LYS A 31 -31.09 -3.51 56.69
CA LYS A 31 -30.51 -3.33 58.01
C LYS A 31 -30.48 -1.84 58.48
N GLY A 32 -31.02 -0.93 57.70
CA GLY A 32 -31.05 0.50 58.02
C GLY A 32 -29.67 1.21 58.04
N LYS A 33 -28.64 0.59 57.41
CA LYS A 33 -27.27 1.14 57.45
C LYS A 33 -26.97 2.13 56.31
N VAL A 34 -27.68 2.03 55.18
CA VAL A 34 -27.54 2.89 54.01
C VAL A 34 -28.91 3.20 53.42
N ALA A 35 -29.04 4.33 52.71
CA ALA A 35 -30.25 4.71 51.99
C ALA A 35 -30.25 4.09 50.56
N VAL A 36 -31.41 3.94 49.96
CA VAL A 36 -31.52 3.48 48.54
C VAL A 36 -30.78 4.41 47.59
N GLY A 37 -30.74 5.73 47.88
CA GLY A 37 -29.99 6.73 47.12
C GLY A 37 -28.48 6.45 47.10
N ASP A 38 -27.93 5.88 48.18
CA ASP A 38 -26.50 5.54 48.24
C ASP A 38 -26.13 4.41 47.25
N ILE A 39 -27.05 3.47 47.05
CA ILE A 39 -26.86 2.38 46.05
C ILE A 39 -26.83 3.01 44.64
N GLN A 40 -27.70 3.97 44.33
CA GLN A 40 -27.74 4.65 43.06
C GLN A 40 -26.45 5.46 42.82
N ALA A 41 -25.96 6.16 43.84
CA ALA A 41 -24.69 6.89 43.79
C ALA A 41 -23.52 5.93 43.51
N PHE A 42 -23.50 4.78 44.15
CA PHE A 42 -22.47 3.75 43.94
C PHE A 42 -22.45 3.18 42.51
N PHE A 43 -23.63 2.95 41.94
CA PHE A 43 -23.73 2.55 40.52
C PHE A 43 -23.15 3.61 39.59
N GLN A 44 -23.42 4.90 39.90
CA GLN A 44 -22.84 6.01 39.11
C GLN A 44 -21.30 6.04 39.25
N TYR A 45 -20.77 5.82 40.45
CA TYR A 45 -19.32 5.75 40.66
C TYR A 45 -18.68 4.59 39.91
N ILE A 46 -19.30 3.38 39.89
CA ILE A 46 -18.80 2.27 39.10
C ILE A 46 -18.73 2.64 37.62
N ARG A 47 -19.78 3.27 37.07
CA ARG A 47 -19.78 3.72 35.67
C ARG A 47 -18.67 4.73 35.40
N ASN A 48 -18.57 5.73 36.20
CA ASN A 48 -17.58 6.81 36.05
C ASN A 48 -16.14 6.31 36.19
N PHE A 49 -15.94 5.19 36.91
CA PHE A 49 -14.63 4.55 37.01
C PHE A 49 -14.33 3.60 35.86
N THR A 50 -15.31 2.80 35.44
CA THR A 50 -15.11 1.78 34.41
C THR A 50 -14.99 2.39 33.01
N GLN A 51 -15.72 3.47 32.74
CA GLN A 51 -15.75 4.13 31.42
C GLN A 51 -14.38 4.64 30.97
N PRO A 52 -13.60 5.38 31.79
CA PRO A 52 -12.25 5.81 31.40
C PRO A 52 -11.30 4.64 31.12
N ILE A 53 -11.42 3.55 31.86
CA ILE A 53 -10.58 2.36 31.64
C ILE A 53 -10.86 1.74 30.27
N GLN A 54 -12.13 1.66 29.88
CA GLN A 54 -12.50 1.20 28.53
C GLN A 54 -11.98 2.13 27.45
N GLN A 55 -12.02 3.46 27.66
CA GLN A 55 -11.49 4.47 26.73
C GLN A 55 -9.97 4.32 26.56
N ILE A 56 -9.22 4.11 27.65
CA ILE A 56 -7.77 3.87 27.58
C ILE A 56 -7.46 2.63 26.75
N ALA A 57 -8.21 1.55 26.95
CA ALA A 57 -8.04 0.31 26.17
C ALA A 57 -8.30 0.54 24.66
N GLN A 58 -9.32 1.35 24.32
CA GLN A 58 -9.59 1.73 22.90
C GLN A 58 -8.49 2.60 22.30
N VAL A 59 -7.99 3.58 23.05
CA VAL A 59 -6.88 4.44 22.60
C VAL A 59 -5.63 3.62 22.34
N THR A 60 -5.33 2.63 23.16
CA THR A 60 -4.18 1.72 22.94
C THR A 60 -4.30 0.97 21.61
N ASN A 61 -5.48 0.44 21.28
CA ASN A 61 -5.72 -0.23 20.00
C ASN A 61 -5.59 0.74 18.82
N LEU A 62 -6.09 1.96 18.96
CA LEU A 62 -5.96 3.01 17.94
C LEU A 62 -4.50 3.39 17.70
N LEU A 63 -3.70 3.55 18.77
CA LEU A 63 -2.28 3.85 18.67
C LEU A 63 -1.52 2.73 17.93
N GLN A 64 -1.80 1.46 18.22
CA GLN A 64 -1.19 0.34 17.53
C GLN A 64 -1.52 0.34 16.02
N SER A 65 -2.78 0.60 15.67
CA SER A 65 -3.19 0.69 14.26
C SER A 65 -2.54 1.87 13.55
N SER A 66 -2.44 3.01 14.24
CA SER A 66 -1.79 4.21 13.70
C SER A 66 -0.29 4.01 13.52
N ALA A 67 0.37 3.33 14.47
CA ALA A 67 1.79 3.00 14.35
C ALA A 67 2.06 2.09 13.14
N ALA A 68 1.25 1.05 12.95
CA ALA A 68 1.37 0.15 11.80
C ALA A 68 1.09 0.85 10.46
N ALA A 69 0.18 1.81 10.43
CA ALA A 69 -0.07 2.62 9.25
C ALA A 69 1.08 3.59 8.96
N ALA A 70 1.64 4.23 10.01
CA ALA A 70 2.80 5.10 9.89
C ALA A 70 4.04 4.34 9.40
N GLU A 71 4.29 3.14 9.92
CA GLU A 71 5.39 2.27 9.48
C GLU A 71 5.34 2.03 7.96
N ARG A 72 4.16 1.69 7.41
CA ARG A 72 4.00 1.50 5.96
C ARG A 72 4.22 2.78 5.15
N VAL A 73 3.84 3.93 5.69
CA VAL A 73 4.09 5.22 5.04
C VAL A 73 5.58 5.54 5.02
N PHE A 74 6.27 5.33 6.15
CA PHE A 74 7.72 5.54 6.21
C PHE A 74 8.48 4.53 5.35
N GLU A 75 8.10 3.26 5.35
CA GLU A 75 8.66 2.25 4.46
C GLU A 75 8.55 2.67 2.98
N PHE A 76 7.42 3.24 2.58
CA PHE A 76 7.25 3.78 1.22
C PHE A 76 8.11 5.03 0.97
N LEU A 77 8.27 5.91 1.96
CA LEU A 77 9.06 7.14 1.82
C LEU A 77 10.58 6.87 1.83
N ASP A 78 11.00 5.78 2.47
CA ASP A 78 12.40 5.36 2.56
C ASP A 78 12.83 4.49 1.36
N GLU A 79 11.88 4.15 0.44
CA GLU A 79 12.19 3.45 -0.80
C GLU A 79 13.14 4.27 -1.67
N GLU A 80 14.05 3.58 -2.33
CA GLU A 80 15.05 4.18 -3.21
C GLU A 80 14.40 4.88 -4.39
N GLU A 81 14.66 6.19 -4.54
CA GLU A 81 14.09 6.96 -5.64
C GLU A 81 14.68 6.53 -6.99
N GLU A 82 13.82 6.52 -8.00
CA GLU A 82 14.20 6.19 -9.37
C GLU A 82 15.14 7.26 -9.96
N ASP A 83 16.27 6.85 -10.53
CA ASP A 83 17.18 7.75 -11.23
C ASP A 83 16.48 8.43 -12.42
N GLN A 84 16.21 9.73 -12.30
CA GLN A 84 15.49 10.50 -13.31
C GLN A 84 16.39 11.03 -14.43
N VAL A 85 17.66 11.27 -14.14
CA VAL A 85 18.60 11.99 -15.02
C VAL A 85 19.67 11.04 -15.53
N ALA A 86 19.84 11.01 -16.85
CA ALA A 86 20.95 10.31 -17.47
C ALA A 86 22.26 11.16 -17.35
N GLU A 87 23.42 10.50 -17.29
CA GLU A 87 24.71 11.21 -17.22
C GLU A 87 24.93 12.12 -18.45
N HIS A 88 24.51 11.66 -19.63
CA HIS A 88 24.60 12.39 -20.89
C HIS A 88 23.26 12.33 -21.62
N PRO A 89 22.27 13.17 -21.23
CA PRO A 89 20.91 13.06 -21.75
C PRO A 89 20.86 13.38 -23.23
N VAL A 90 20.13 12.55 -23.98
CA VAL A 90 19.85 12.74 -25.41
C VAL A 90 18.90 13.92 -25.60
N ASP A 91 19.17 14.77 -26.61
CA ASP A 91 18.24 15.81 -27.01
C ASP A 91 17.05 15.22 -27.77
N ILE A 92 15.85 15.43 -27.24
CA ILE A 92 14.60 14.89 -27.77
C ILE A 92 14.01 15.73 -28.92
N SER A 93 14.59 16.89 -29.23
CA SER A 93 14.03 17.87 -30.20
C SER A 93 13.89 17.30 -31.62
N ASN A 94 14.69 16.32 -31.99
CA ASN A 94 14.77 15.78 -33.36
C ASN A 94 14.38 14.27 -33.44
N ILE A 95 13.74 13.72 -32.42
CA ILE A 95 13.34 12.31 -32.39
C ILE A 95 12.22 12.07 -33.41
N GLN A 96 12.44 11.11 -34.31
CA GLN A 96 11.50 10.68 -35.35
C GLN A 96 10.61 9.51 -34.90
N GLY A 97 11.07 8.70 -33.96
CA GLY A 97 10.33 7.60 -33.37
C GLY A 97 10.58 6.25 -34.04
N ASN A 98 11.79 6.03 -34.62
CA ASN A 98 12.21 4.68 -34.99
C ASN A 98 12.59 3.91 -33.71
N VAL A 99 12.06 2.71 -33.54
CA VAL A 99 12.31 1.88 -32.36
C VAL A 99 12.98 0.60 -32.76
N GLU A 100 14.06 0.24 -32.08
CA GLU A 100 14.77 -1.03 -32.30
C GLU A 100 15.00 -1.72 -30.95
N ALA A 101 14.65 -3.00 -30.88
CA ALA A 101 14.99 -3.87 -29.77
C ALA A 101 16.03 -4.87 -30.23
N ARG A 102 17.13 -5.03 -29.49
CA ARG A 102 18.22 -5.95 -29.78
C ARG A 102 18.44 -6.89 -28.63
N HIS A 103 18.18 -8.16 -28.86
CA HIS A 103 18.41 -9.25 -27.90
C HIS A 103 17.91 -8.96 -26.50
N VAL A 104 16.72 -8.34 -26.39
CA VAL A 104 16.13 -7.95 -25.11
C VAL A 104 15.72 -9.17 -24.32
N ALA A 105 16.28 -9.30 -23.11
CA ALA A 105 15.81 -10.24 -22.11
C ALA A 105 15.41 -9.51 -20.83
N PHE A 106 14.30 -9.95 -20.21
CA PHE A 106 13.79 -9.32 -19.02
C PHE A 106 12.93 -10.27 -18.15
N GLY A 107 13.07 -10.13 -16.86
CA GLY A 107 12.20 -10.72 -15.83
C GLY A 107 12.12 -9.83 -14.60
N TYR A 108 10.97 -9.76 -13.97
CA TYR A 108 10.79 -9.01 -12.70
C TYR A 108 11.58 -9.65 -11.54
N ASN A 109 11.88 -10.95 -11.68
CA ASN A 109 12.79 -11.66 -10.81
C ASN A 109 13.96 -12.13 -11.67
N PRO A 110 15.23 -11.91 -11.27
CA PRO A 110 16.42 -12.33 -12.00
C PRO A 110 16.43 -13.82 -12.36
N ASP A 111 15.84 -14.67 -11.50
CA ASP A 111 15.78 -16.12 -11.69
C ASP A 111 14.68 -16.56 -12.66
N ARG A 112 13.81 -15.67 -13.11
CA ARG A 112 12.67 -15.99 -13.97
C ARG A 112 12.46 -14.95 -15.06
N LEU A 113 13.03 -15.21 -16.24
CA LEU A 113 12.81 -14.38 -17.42
C LEU A 113 11.39 -14.56 -17.95
N ILE A 114 10.78 -13.47 -18.38
CA ILE A 114 9.49 -13.38 -19.08
C ILE A 114 9.74 -13.17 -20.57
N ILE A 115 10.73 -12.35 -20.90
CA ILE A 115 11.23 -12.12 -22.26
C ILE A 115 12.63 -12.70 -22.29
N HIS A 116 12.88 -13.67 -23.18
CA HIS A 116 14.14 -14.41 -23.23
C HIS A 116 15.13 -13.83 -24.23
N ASP A 117 14.65 -13.51 -25.43
CA ASP A 117 15.45 -12.91 -26.52
C ASP A 117 14.48 -12.30 -27.54
N PHE A 118 14.24 -11.01 -27.41
CA PHE A 118 13.37 -10.29 -28.32
C PHE A 118 14.17 -9.29 -29.14
N SER A 119 14.07 -9.42 -30.47
CA SER A 119 14.66 -8.48 -31.40
C SER A 119 13.63 -8.04 -32.43
N GLY A 120 13.61 -6.73 -32.74
CA GLY A 120 12.66 -6.20 -33.71
C GLY A 120 12.94 -4.73 -34.02
N VAL A 121 12.54 -4.33 -35.22
CA VAL A 121 12.69 -2.94 -35.68
C VAL A 121 11.32 -2.42 -36.13
N VAL A 122 10.99 -1.23 -35.66
CA VAL A 122 9.76 -0.50 -36.02
C VAL A 122 10.16 0.88 -36.52
N LYS A 123 9.75 1.24 -37.73
CA LYS A 123 10.04 2.54 -38.32
C LYS A 123 8.96 3.55 -37.92
N ALA A 124 9.33 4.82 -37.90
CA ALA A 124 8.41 5.93 -37.68
C ALA A 124 7.15 5.81 -38.55
N GLY A 125 5.99 6.06 -37.96
CA GLY A 125 4.69 5.97 -38.63
C GLY A 125 4.12 4.56 -38.83
N GLN A 126 4.86 3.50 -38.50
CA GLN A 126 4.33 2.13 -38.58
C GLN A 126 3.35 1.83 -37.44
N LYS A 127 2.32 1.03 -37.75
CA LYS A 127 1.43 0.41 -36.76
C LYS A 127 1.88 -1.03 -36.52
N VAL A 128 2.14 -1.37 -35.28
CA VAL A 128 2.62 -2.69 -34.89
C VAL A 128 1.66 -3.30 -33.87
N ALA A 129 1.31 -4.57 -34.06
CA ALA A 129 0.55 -5.34 -33.08
C ALA A 129 1.48 -6.35 -32.40
N ILE A 130 1.56 -6.27 -31.06
CA ILE A 130 2.24 -7.27 -30.24
C ILE A 130 1.22 -8.32 -29.84
N VAL A 131 1.35 -9.53 -30.37
CA VAL A 131 0.42 -10.64 -30.17
C VAL A 131 1.06 -11.77 -29.38
N GLY A 132 0.26 -12.53 -28.66
CA GLY A 132 0.73 -13.66 -27.86
C GLY A 132 -0.29 -14.05 -26.77
N PRO A 133 -0.14 -15.22 -26.16
CA PRO A 133 -1.00 -15.67 -25.06
C PRO A 133 -0.88 -14.78 -23.83
N THR A 134 -1.79 -14.95 -22.88
CA THR A 134 -1.71 -14.27 -21.58
C THR A 134 -0.41 -14.66 -20.87
N GLY A 135 0.29 -13.69 -20.31
CA GLY A 135 1.59 -13.90 -19.67
C GLY A 135 2.81 -13.89 -20.63
N ALA A 136 2.63 -13.75 -21.95
CA ALA A 136 3.73 -13.70 -22.92
C ALA A 136 4.59 -12.42 -22.88
N GLY A 137 4.42 -11.54 -21.92
CA GLY A 137 5.24 -10.33 -21.77
C GLY A 137 4.80 -9.12 -22.62
N LYS A 138 3.61 -9.13 -23.25
CA LYS A 138 3.15 -8.00 -24.09
C LYS A 138 3.16 -6.66 -23.35
N THR A 139 2.52 -6.60 -22.20
CA THR A 139 2.49 -5.40 -21.34
C THR A 139 3.88 -5.07 -20.78
N THR A 140 4.69 -6.10 -20.51
CA THR A 140 6.07 -5.93 -20.04
C THR A 140 6.91 -5.22 -21.11
N MET A 141 6.77 -5.58 -22.38
CA MET A 141 7.47 -4.90 -23.46
C MET A 141 7.16 -3.39 -23.53
N ILE A 142 5.88 -3.01 -23.36
CA ILE A 142 5.48 -1.59 -23.29
C ILE A 142 6.14 -0.88 -22.09
N LYS A 143 6.17 -1.55 -20.94
CA LYS A 143 6.82 -1.01 -19.73
C LYS A 143 8.34 -0.82 -19.92
N LEU A 144 9.00 -1.74 -20.63
CA LEU A 144 10.41 -1.62 -20.94
C LEU A 144 10.69 -0.48 -21.95
N LEU A 145 9.83 -0.33 -22.95
CA LEU A 145 9.95 0.76 -23.92
C LEU A 145 9.84 2.14 -23.26
N MET A 146 8.93 2.30 -22.31
CA MET A 146 8.76 3.52 -21.49
C MET A 146 9.76 3.62 -20.33
N ARG A 147 10.67 2.67 -20.22
CA ARG A 147 11.67 2.59 -19.15
C ARG A 147 11.07 2.66 -17.74
N PHE A 148 9.94 1.94 -17.51
CA PHE A 148 9.49 1.64 -16.14
C PHE A 148 10.38 0.60 -15.46
N TYR A 149 11.10 -0.18 -16.26
CA TYR A 149 12.12 -1.13 -15.84
C TYR A 149 13.26 -1.09 -16.84
N ASP A 150 14.47 -1.33 -16.39
CA ASP A 150 15.62 -1.53 -17.26
C ASP A 150 15.71 -3.02 -17.68
N VAL A 151 16.17 -3.28 -18.89
CA VAL A 151 16.34 -4.65 -19.41
C VAL A 151 17.46 -5.38 -18.65
N ASN A 152 17.32 -6.70 -18.43
CA ASN A 152 18.37 -7.51 -17.82
C ASN A 152 19.54 -7.72 -18.79
N SER A 153 19.26 -7.88 -20.09
CA SER A 153 20.26 -7.91 -21.14
C SER A 153 19.68 -7.41 -22.46
N GLY A 154 20.57 -7.09 -23.41
CA GLY A 154 20.18 -6.44 -24.66
C GLY A 154 19.94 -4.94 -24.48
N GLU A 155 19.33 -4.35 -25.50
CA GLU A 155 19.07 -2.91 -25.49
C GLU A 155 17.80 -2.56 -26.28
N ILE A 156 17.18 -1.43 -25.90
CA ILE A 156 16.09 -0.79 -26.64
C ILE A 156 16.59 0.57 -27.10
N LEU A 157 16.45 0.84 -28.37
CA LEU A 157 16.93 2.07 -28.99
C LEU A 157 15.75 2.86 -29.56
N ILE A 158 15.82 4.19 -29.45
CA ILE A 158 14.94 5.14 -30.12
C ILE A 158 15.83 6.05 -30.99
N ASP A 159 15.62 6.00 -32.29
CA ASP A 159 16.47 6.67 -33.30
C ASP A 159 17.97 6.41 -33.10
N GLY A 160 18.33 5.19 -32.70
CA GLY A 160 19.71 4.75 -32.47
C GLY A 160 20.28 5.11 -31.08
N HIS A 161 19.54 5.82 -30.24
CA HIS A 161 19.94 6.12 -28.86
C HIS A 161 19.31 5.15 -27.88
N ASN A 162 20.11 4.63 -26.94
CA ASN A 162 19.60 3.71 -25.92
C ASN A 162 18.57 4.44 -25.02
N VAL A 163 17.48 3.78 -24.65
CA VAL A 163 16.47 4.36 -23.76
C VAL A 163 17.07 4.74 -22.39
N LYS A 164 18.20 4.19 -22.01
CA LYS A 164 18.94 4.53 -20.79
C LYS A 164 19.62 5.89 -20.86
N ASP A 165 19.89 6.40 -22.07
CA ASP A 165 20.56 7.67 -22.30
C ASP A 165 19.58 8.85 -22.31
N PHE A 166 18.29 8.60 -22.16
CA PHE A 166 17.27 9.64 -22.02
C PHE A 166 16.97 9.92 -20.55
N ASN A 167 16.67 11.17 -20.22
CA ASN A 167 15.99 11.48 -18.96
C ASN A 167 14.63 10.79 -18.95
N ARG A 168 14.29 10.08 -17.85
CA ARG A 168 13.07 9.28 -17.78
C ARG A 168 11.79 10.08 -18.01
N SER A 169 11.71 11.29 -17.46
CA SER A 169 10.58 12.20 -17.69
C SER A 169 10.42 12.55 -19.17
N GLN A 170 11.50 12.99 -19.82
CA GLN A 170 11.52 13.34 -21.23
C GLN A 170 11.21 12.16 -22.15
N LEU A 171 11.75 10.97 -21.82
CA LEU A 171 11.44 9.74 -22.54
C LEU A 171 9.93 9.44 -22.48
N ARG A 172 9.33 9.52 -21.30
CA ARG A 172 7.91 9.21 -21.09
C ARG A 172 6.99 10.25 -21.75
N GLU A 173 7.38 11.51 -21.83
CA GLU A 173 6.65 12.56 -22.54
C GLU A 173 6.50 12.29 -24.05
N MET A 174 7.43 11.53 -24.64
CA MET A 174 7.34 11.14 -26.07
C MET A 174 6.26 10.06 -26.33
N PHE A 175 5.70 9.44 -25.31
CA PHE A 175 4.71 8.36 -25.41
C PHE A 175 3.31 8.82 -25.01
N GLY A 176 2.33 8.58 -25.89
CA GLY A 176 0.92 8.62 -25.52
C GLY A 176 0.43 7.23 -25.09
N MET A 177 0.14 7.03 -23.81
CA MET A 177 -0.32 5.75 -23.30
C MET A 177 -1.85 5.73 -23.18
N VAL A 178 -2.50 4.72 -23.79
CA VAL A 178 -3.91 4.44 -23.59
C VAL A 178 -4.05 3.24 -22.68
N LEU A 179 -4.61 3.44 -21.51
CA LEU A 179 -4.85 2.36 -20.54
C LEU A 179 -6.07 1.52 -20.95
N GLN A 180 -6.06 0.26 -20.54
CA GLN A 180 -7.13 -0.69 -20.86
C GLN A 180 -8.45 -0.31 -20.17
N ASP A 181 -8.38 0.29 -18.98
CA ASP A 181 -9.52 0.73 -18.16
C ASP A 181 -9.58 2.26 -18.12
N THR A 182 -9.80 2.89 -19.28
CA THR A 182 -10.09 4.33 -19.34
C THR A 182 -11.59 4.55 -19.14
N TRP A 183 -11.94 5.12 -18.02
CA TRP A 183 -13.29 5.61 -17.69
C TRP A 183 -13.48 7.04 -18.16
#